data_e43f18c75897d3e47f6f563117b3c0f6
#
_entry.id   e43f18c75897d3e47f6f563117b3c0f6
#
_cell.length_a   1.000
_cell.length_b   1.000
_cell.length_c   1.000
_cell.angle_alpha   90.00
_cell.angle_beta   90.00
_cell.angle_gamma   90.00
#
_symmetry.space_group_name_H-M   'P 1'
#
loop_
_entity.id
_entity.type
_entity.pdbx_description
1 polymer ?
#
loop_
_entity_poly.entity_id
_entity_poly.type
_entity_poly.pdbx_seq_one_letter_code
_entity_poly.pdbx_strand_id
1 'polypeptide(L)'
;MDAITLLKEVLHKAGVKIKVDDSEQRTPGWKFNFWEMKVRLLLSDSIICLFVVGPPDVANRSVVVSRRDVPGKPGKDLGISMEPSVLVSHVKSRLEDIQASLEIVVGCLYSNIADVNSYEVLKEVITEGKWARGPWSASDAEELKVNE
;
A
#
# COMPACT_ATOMS: atom_id res chain seq x y z
N MET A 1 -3.82 -17.62 -26.52
CA MET A 1 -4.20 -16.47 -25.67
C MET A 1 -3.22 -16.48 -24.52
N ASP A 2 -2.47 -15.38 -24.33
CA ASP A 2 -1.43 -15.36 -23.31
C ASP A 2 -2.05 -15.40 -21.91
N ALA A 3 -1.44 -16.16 -20.99
CA ALA A 3 -1.92 -16.32 -19.63
C ALA A 3 -2.13 -14.97 -18.92
N ILE A 4 -1.28 -13.99 -19.22
CA ILE A 4 -1.36 -12.62 -18.69
C ILE A 4 -2.63 -11.90 -19.17
N THR A 5 -3.00 -12.05 -20.44
CA THR A 5 -4.23 -11.45 -20.99
C THR A 5 -5.47 -12.02 -20.31
N LEU A 6 -5.49 -13.33 -20.09
CA LEU A 6 -6.58 -14.02 -19.41
C LEU A 6 -6.71 -13.57 -17.96
N LEU A 7 -5.60 -13.46 -17.23
CA LEU A 7 -5.58 -12.94 -15.86
C LEU A 7 -6.10 -11.50 -15.78
N LYS A 8 -5.67 -10.66 -16.73
CA LYS A 8 -6.13 -9.26 -16.82
C LYS A 8 -7.64 -9.18 -17.01
N GLU A 9 -8.19 -9.97 -17.94
CA GLU A 9 -9.64 -9.98 -18.19
C GLU A 9 -10.44 -10.47 -16.98
N VAL A 10 -10.01 -11.54 -16.33
CA VAL A 10 -10.69 -12.13 -15.17
C VAL A 10 -10.75 -11.12 -14.02
N LEU A 11 -9.63 -10.51 -13.68
CA LEU A 11 -9.57 -9.56 -12.57
C LEU A 11 -10.26 -8.23 -12.91
N HIS A 12 -10.17 -7.77 -14.16
CA HIS A 12 -10.88 -6.56 -14.60
C HIS A 12 -12.40 -6.74 -14.53
N LYS A 13 -12.93 -7.90 -14.95
CA LYS A 13 -14.36 -8.25 -14.80
C LYS A 13 -14.80 -8.30 -13.33
N ALA A 14 -13.88 -8.63 -12.43
CA ALA A 14 -14.13 -8.63 -10.99
C ALA A 14 -14.04 -7.24 -10.33
N GLY A 15 -13.79 -6.18 -11.13
CA GLY A 15 -13.70 -4.78 -10.65
C GLY A 15 -12.33 -4.40 -10.09
N VAL A 16 -11.30 -5.22 -10.29
CA VAL A 16 -9.93 -4.93 -9.84
C VAL A 16 -9.20 -4.11 -10.90
N LYS A 17 -8.63 -2.97 -10.51
CA LYS A 17 -7.76 -2.18 -11.39
C LYS A 17 -6.44 -2.90 -11.61
N ILE A 18 -6.06 -3.12 -12.87
CA ILE A 18 -4.85 -3.87 -13.22
C ILE A 18 -4.01 -3.06 -14.20
N LYS A 19 -2.70 -3.09 -13.97
CA LYS A 19 -1.69 -2.60 -14.91
C LYS A 19 -0.77 -3.76 -15.27
N VAL A 20 -0.58 -3.98 -16.57
CA VAL A 20 0.36 -4.98 -17.10
C VAL A 20 1.62 -4.27 -17.54
N ASP A 21 2.78 -4.82 -17.17
CA ASP A 21 4.09 -4.41 -17.69
C ASP A 21 4.63 -5.53 -18.59
N ASP A 22 4.37 -5.39 -19.88
CA ASP A 22 4.77 -6.30 -20.96
C ASP A 22 6.06 -5.85 -21.65
N SER A 23 6.73 -4.80 -21.16
CA SER A 23 7.96 -4.29 -21.77
C SER A 23 9.07 -5.35 -21.79
N GLU A 24 9.64 -5.63 -22.95
CA GLU A 24 10.75 -6.60 -23.11
C GLU A 24 12.12 -6.00 -22.81
N GLN A 25 12.20 -4.67 -22.64
CA GLN A 25 13.46 -3.94 -22.48
C GLN A 25 14.14 -4.10 -21.13
N ARG A 26 13.45 -4.66 -20.13
CA ARG A 26 13.92 -4.74 -18.75
C ARG A 26 13.77 -6.14 -18.19
N THR A 27 14.73 -6.53 -17.33
CA THR A 27 14.66 -7.82 -16.64
C THR A 27 13.50 -7.90 -15.65
N PRO A 28 12.94 -9.08 -15.38
CA PRO A 28 11.87 -9.24 -14.39
C PRO A 28 12.20 -8.68 -13.01
N GLY A 29 13.44 -8.86 -12.53
CA GLY A 29 13.91 -8.32 -11.25
C GLY A 29 13.92 -6.78 -11.23
N TRP A 30 14.34 -6.16 -12.34
CA TRP A 30 14.29 -4.70 -12.47
C TRP A 30 12.85 -4.17 -12.44
N LYS A 31 11.93 -4.81 -13.16
CA LYS A 31 10.51 -4.46 -13.16
C LYS A 31 9.91 -4.56 -11.78
N PHE A 32 10.18 -5.65 -11.07
CA PHE A 32 9.71 -5.85 -9.71
C PHE A 32 10.15 -4.69 -8.80
N ASN A 33 11.45 -4.41 -8.75
CA ASN A 33 12.00 -3.31 -7.95
C ASN A 33 11.47 -1.94 -8.38
N PHE A 34 11.34 -1.71 -9.69
CA PHE A 34 10.81 -0.43 -10.22
C PHE A 34 9.37 -0.19 -9.75
N TRP A 35 8.51 -1.20 -9.86
CA TRP A 35 7.12 -1.07 -9.44
C TRP A 35 7.00 -1.00 -7.91
N GLU A 36 7.82 -1.73 -7.18
CA GLU A 36 7.90 -1.65 -5.72
C GLU A 36 8.31 -0.24 -5.25
N MET A 37 9.29 0.39 -5.90
CA MET A 37 9.77 1.73 -5.57
C MET A 37 8.82 2.84 -6.03
N LYS A 38 8.29 2.74 -7.24
CA LYS A 38 7.44 3.78 -7.84
C LYS A 38 6.18 4.06 -7.03
N VAL A 39 5.63 3.05 -6.42
CA VAL A 39 4.41 3.17 -5.63
C VAL A 39 4.65 3.83 -4.26
N ARG A 40 5.88 3.86 -3.76
CA ARG A 40 6.21 4.64 -2.55
C ARG A 40 6.00 6.14 -2.71
N LEU A 41 6.01 6.65 -3.94
CA LEU A 41 5.99 8.09 -4.25
C LEU A 41 4.59 8.63 -4.62
N LEU A 42 3.61 7.78 -4.93
CA LEU A 42 2.31 8.21 -5.44
C LEU A 42 1.17 7.57 -4.64
N LEU A 43 0.62 8.33 -3.71
CA LEU A 43 -0.51 7.94 -2.86
C LEU A 43 -1.83 7.67 -3.61
N SER A 44 -1.95 8.13 -4.87
CA SER A 44 -3.21 8.08 -5.62
C SER A 44 -3.43 6.85 -6.51
N ASP A 45 -2.34 6.17 -6.93
CA ASP A 45 -2.40 4.99 -7.80
C ASP A 45 -1.63 3.80 -7.20
N SER A 46 -1.92 3.48 -5.95
CA SER A 46 -1.22 2.45 -5.20
C SER A 46 -1.41 1.06 -5.82
N ILE A 47 -0.35 0.53 -6.43
CA ILE A 47 -0.25 -0.89 -6.72
C ILE A 47 -0.04 -1.62 -5.40
N ILE A 48 -1.05 -2.29 -4.93
CA ILE A 48 -1.08 -2.91 -3.60
C ILE A 48 -0.56 -4.34 -3.67
N CYS A 49 -0.79 -5.02 -4.79
CA CYS A 49 -0.34 -6.36 -5.06
C CYS A 49 0.41 -6.43 -6.39
N LEU A 50 1.54 -7.14 -6.40
CA LEU A 50 2.30 -7.46 -7.60
C LEU A 50 2.08 -8.92 -7.96
N PHE A 51 1.64 -9.16 -9.20
CA PHE A 51 1.52 -10.50 -9.76
C PHE A 51 2.78 -10.81 -10.55
N VAL A 52 3.44 -11.91 -10.21
CA VAL A 52 4.59 -12.41 -10.95
C VAL A 52 4.19 -13.72 -11.62
N VAL A 53 4.36 -13.76 -12.93
CA VAL A 53 4.04 -14.95 -13.74
C VAL A 53 5.27 -15.30 -14.54
N GLY A 54 5.91 -16.42 -14.22
CA GLY A 54 7.03 -16.98 -14.95
C GLY A 54 6.63 -18.18 -15.79
N PRO A 55 7.53 -18.69 -16.67
CA PRO A 55 7.25 -19.88 -17.46
C PRO A 55 6.85 -21.12 -16.65
N PRO A 56 7.46 -21.39 -15.47
CA PRO A 56 7.03 -22.49 -14.60
C PRO A 56 5.62 -22.29 -14.04
N ASP A 57 5.26 -21.05 -13.73
CA ASP A 57 3.96 -20.72 -13.15
C ASP A 57 2.84 -20.94 -14.18
N VAL A 58 3.11 -20.57 -15.45
CA VAL A 58 2.18 -20.83 -16.55
C VAL A 58 1.96 -22.32 -16.75
N ALA A 59 3.04 -23.14 -16.70
CA ALA A 59 2.96 -24.58 -16.84
C ALA A 59 2.11 -25.22 -15.72
N ASN A 60 2.25 -24.71 -14.50
CA ASN A 60 1.51 -25.17 -13.32
C ASN A 60 0.15 -24.51 -13.13
N ARG A 61 -0.25 -23.61 -14.04
CA ARG A 61 -1.46 -22.79 -13.90
C ARG A 61 -1.56 -22.09 -12.56
N SER A 62 -0.45 -21.56 -12.10
CA SER A 62 -0.34 -20.84 -10.82
C SER A 62 0.23 -19.43 -11.03
N VAL A 63 0.02 -18.58 -10.04
CA VAL A 63 0.60 -17.24 -9.98
C VAL A 63 1.24 -17.02 -8.62
N VAL A 64 2.18 -16.10 -8.58
CA VAL A 64 2.74 -15.57 -7.33
C VAL A 64 2.16 -14.19 -7.11
N VAL A 65 1.57 -13.97 -5.94
CA VAL A 65 1.08 -12.66 -5.50
C VAL A 65 2.00 -12.14 -4.41
N SER A 66 2.52 -10.95 -4.58
CA SER A 66 3.37 -10.29 -3.58
C SER A 66 2.66 -9.07 -3.03
N ARG A 67 2.47 -9.04 -1.71
CA ARG A 67 1.99 -7.87 -0.96
C ARG A 67 3.15 -6.91 -0.75
N ARG A 68 2.88 -5.65 -0.88
CA ARG A 68 3.88 -4.63 -0.71
C ARG A 68 4.03 -4.13 0.73
N ASP A 69 2.94 -4.11 1.47
CA ASP A 69 2.90 -3.69 2.87
C ASP A 69 3.67 -4.65 3.79
N VAL A 70 3.86 -5.90 3.36
CA VAL A 70 4.63 -6.91 4.09
C VAL A 70 5.86 -7.31 3.26
N PRO A 71 7.06 -6.79 3.57
CA PRO A 71 8.27 -7.09 2.80
C PRO A 71 8.75 -8.52 3.01
N GLY A 72 9.39 -9.08 1.98
CA GLY A 72 10.04 -10.38 2.06
C GLY A 72 9.13 -11.58 1.80
N LYS A 73 9.56 -12.75 2.29
CA LYS A 73 8.84 -14.01 2.08
C LYS A 73 7.42 -14.05 2.67
N PRO A 74 7.14 -13.47 3.86
CA PRO A 74 5.80 -13.50 4.43
C PRO A 74 4.75 -12.77 3.61
N GLY A 75 5.16 -11.78 2.80
CA GLY A 75 4.27 -11.05 1.91
C GLY A 75 4.06 -11.69 0.54
N LYS A 76 4.59 -12.91 0.30
CA LYS A 76 4.48 -13.61 -0.99
C LYS A 76 3.63 -14.87 -0.85
N ASP A 77 2.53 -14.89 -1.57
CA ASP A 77 1.68 -16.07 -1.71
C ASP A 77 2.09 -16.80 -2.99
N LEU A 78 2.60 -18.02 -2.82
CA LEU A 78 3.09 -18.86 -3.91
C LEU A 78 2.04 -19.89 -4.33
N GLY A 79 2.01 -20.23 -5.63
CA GLY A 79 1.21 -21.35 -6.12
C GLY A 79 -0.30 -21.11 -6.08
N ILE A 80 -0.75 -19.86 -6.21
CA ILE A 80 -2.17 -19.53 -6.27
C ILE A 80 -2.70 -19.98 -7.63
N SER A 81 -3.80 -20.74 -7.64
CA SER A 81 -4.41 -21.23 -8.87
C SER A 81 -4.89 -20.07 -9.76
N MET A 82 -4.63 -20.20 -11.07
CA MET A 82 -5.18 -19.29 -12.10
C MET A 82 -6.68 -19.52 -12.36
N GLU A 83 -7.34 -20.44 -11.65
CA GLU A 83 -8.78 -20.63 -11.74
C GLU A 83 -9.51 -19.31 -11.41
N PRO A 84 -10.37 -18.79 -12.29
CA PRO A 84 -10.96 -17.46 -12.13
C PRO A 84 -11.65 -17.24 -10.78
N SER A 85 -12.38 -18.22 -10.28
CA SER A 85 -13.11 -18.16 -9.01
C SER A 85 -12.14 -18.06 -7.82
N VAL A 86 -11.11 -18.90 -7.81
CA VAL A 86 -10.12 -18.98 -6.73
C VAL A 86 -9.25 -17.73 -6.73
N LEU A 87 -8.78 -17.30 -7.90
CA LEU A 87 -7.95 -16.12 -8.06
C LEU A 87 -8.67 -14.86 -7.60
N VAL A 88 -9.90 -14.64 -8.04
CA VAL A 88 -10.70 -13.46 -7.68
C VAL A 88 -10.97 -13.42 -6.19
N SER A 89 -11.37 -14.55 -5.59
CA SER A 89 -11.59 -14.64 -4.13
C SER A 89 -10.31 -14.33 -3.35
N HIS A 90 -9.19 -14.91 -3.77
CA HIS A 90 -7.90 -14.68 -3.12
C HIS A 90 -7.48 -13.20 -3.20
N VAL A 91 -7.57 -12.59 -4.38
CA VAL A 91 -7.20 -11.17 -4.58
C VAL A 91 -8.08 -10.26 -3.74
N LYS A 92 -9.40 -10.47 -3.72
CA LYS A 92 -10.32 -9.67 -2.91
C LYS A 92 -10.01 -9.79 -1.42
N SER A 93 -9.80 -10.99 -0.91
CA SER A 93 -9.41 -11.20 0.49
C SER A 93 -8.11 -10.49 0.82
N ARG A 94 -7.10 -10.52 -0.08
CA ARG A 94 -5.84 -9.79 0.13
C ARG A 94 -6.01 -8.28 0.11
N LEU A 95 -6.87 -7.75 -0.74
CA LEU A 95 -7.19 -6.32 -0.75
C LEU A 95 -7.90 -5.89 0.54
N GLU A 96 -8.81 -6.71 1.06
CA GLU A 96 -9.47 -6.48 2.35
C GLU A 96 -8.48 -6.51 3.51
N ASP A 97 -7.55 -7.48 3.56
CA ASP A 97 -6.50 -7.57 4.57
C ASP A 97 -5.59 -6.31 4.57
N ILE A 98 -5.25 -5.81 3.38
CA ILE A 98 -4.43 -4.61 3.25
C ILE A 98 -5.20 -3.38 3.71
N GLN A 99 -6.47 -3.27 3.32
CA GLN A 99 -7.34 -2.18 3.76
C GLN A 99 -7.47 -2.15 5.28
N ALA A 100 -7.71 -3.29 5.91
CA ALA A 100 -7.77 -3.40 7.36
C ALA A 100 -6.44 -2.99 8.03
N SER A 101 -5.31 -3.39 7.46
CA SER A 101 -3.98 -2.98 7.96
C SER A 101 -3.78 -1.47 7.87
N LEU A 102 -4.21 -0.84 6.77
CA LEU A 102 -4.14 0.61 6.59
C LEU A 102 -5.05 1.35 7.57
N GLU A 103 -6.27 0.85 7.81
CA GLU A 103 -7.21 1.43 8.78
C GLU A 103 -6.64 1.43 10.20
N ILE A 104 -5.94 0.37 10.59
CA ILE A 104 -5.26 0.30 11.89
C ILE A 104 -4.18 1.39 11.98
N VAL A 105 -3.34 1.53 10.95
CA VAL A 105 -2.27 2.54 10.91
C VAL A 105 -2.85 3.95 10.97
N VAL A 106 -3.89 4.22 10.20
CA VAL A 106 -4.59 5.51 10.20
C VAL A 106 -5.24 5.79 11.56
N GLY A 107 -5.88 4.78 12.16
CA GLY A 107 -6.45 4.87 13.51
C GLY A 107 -5.40 5.23 14.57
N CYS A 108 -4.22 4.59 14.51
CA CYS A 108 -3.09 4.93 15.39
C CYS A 108 -2.60 6.37 15.19
N LEU A 109 -2.54 6.86 13.94
CA LEU A 109 -2.17 8.24 13.66
C LEU A 109 -3.17 9.24 14.26
N TYR A 110 -4.47 8.99 14.08
CA TYR A 110 -5.51 9.87 14.64
C TYR A 110 -5.54 9.84 16.17
N SER A 111 -5.32 8.68 16.79
CA SER A 111 -5.26 8.57 18.25
C SER A 111 -4.04 9.28 18.86
N ASN A 112 -3.04 9.55 18.04
CA ASN A 112 -1.84 10.30 18.45
C ASN A 112 -1.97 11.82 18.27
N ILE A 113 -3.15 12.32 17.85
CA ILE A 113 -3.44 13.76 17.75
C ILE A 113 -4.22 14.18 19.00
N ALA A 114 -3.72 15.21 19.69
CA ALA A 114 -4.38 15.84 20.82
C ALA A 114 -4.78 17.29 20.50
N ASP A 115 -6.00 17.67 20.87
CA ASP A 115 -6.45 19.05 20.74
C ASP A 115 -5.91 19.90 21.91
N VAL A 116 -5.27 21.03 21.58
CA VAL A 116 -4.64 21.91 22.54
C VAL A 116 -5.28 23.31 22.49
N ASN A 117 -5.56 23.86 23.66
CA ASN A 117 -6.19 25.18 23.82
C ASN A 117 -5.27 26.18 24.55
N SER A 118 -4.14 25.74 25.05
CA SER A 118 -3.16 26.59 25.72
C SER A 118 -1.73 26.13 25.40
N TYR A 119 -0.78 27.04 25.62
CA TYR A 119 0.65 26.77 25.40
C TYR A 119 1.20 25.71 26.37
N GLU A 120 0.71 25.67 27.60
CA GLU A 120 1.14 24.67 28.59
C GLU A 120 0.73 23.25 28.16
N VAL A 121 -0.52 23.09 27.73
CA VAL A 121 -1.03 21.81 27.19
C VAL A 121 -0.28 21.43 25.92
N LEU A 122 0.10 22.40 25.07
CA LEU A 122 0.93 22.14 23.90
C LEU A 122 2.28 21.52 24.29
N LYS A 123 2.97 22.08 25.28
CA LYS A 123 4.26 21.55 25.78
C LYS A 123 4.11 20.11 26.31
N GLU A 124 3.07 19.82 27.06
CA GLU A 124 2.81 18.49 27.58
C GLU A 124 2.61 17.48 26.46
N VAL A 125 1.74 17.81 25.49
CA VAL A 125 1.42 16.94 24.35
C VAL A 125 2.67 16.65 23.50
N ILE A 126 3.53 17.65 23.26
CA ILE A 126 4.78 17.47 22.50
C ILE A 126 5.78 16.63 23.32
N THR A 127 5.86 16.83 24.61
CA THR A 127 6.75 16.05 25.50
C THR A 127 6.35 14.58 25.53
N GLU A 128 5.03 14.27 25.41
CA GLU A 128 4.51 12.91 25.27
C GLU A 128 4.76 12.30 23.87
N GLY A 129 5.32 13.07 22.92
CA GLY A 129 5.57 12.61 21.56
C GLY A 129 4.33 12.53 20.68
N LYS A 130 3.27 13.23 21.04
CA LYS A 130 2.02 13.33 20.30
C LYS A 130 2.01 14.52 19.34
N TRP A 131 1.09 14.51 18.41
CA TRP A 131 0.81 15.63 17.52
C TRP A 131 -0.22 16.55 18.16
N ALA A 132 0.08 17.84 18.21
CA ALA A 132 -0.81 18.85 18.75
C ALA A 132 -1.62 19.50 17.62
N ARG A 133 -2.94 19.64 17.81
CA ARG A 133 -3.82 20.38 16.94
C ARG A 133 -4.50 21.49 17.73
N GLY A 134 -4.28 22.74 17.34
CA GLY A 134 -4.85 23.90 18.05
C GLY A 134 -5.02 25.11 17.17
N PRO A 135 -5.69 26.17 17.65
CA PRO A 135 -5.77 27.44 16.97
C PRO A 135 -4.38 28.04 16.85
N TRP A 136 -4.03 28.55 15.68
CA TRP A 136 -2.78 29.23 15.42
C TRP A 136 -3.03 30.73 15.33
N SER A 137 -2.23 31.53 16.05
CA SER A 137 -2.19 32.98 15.89
C SER A 137 -1.13 33.34 14.85
N ALA A 138 -1.50 34.19 13.89
CA ALA A 138 -0.57 34.64 12.84
C ALA A 138 0.37 35.77 13.28
N SER A 139 0.59 35.95 14.58
CA SER A 139 1.46 36.98 15.12
C SER A 139 2.89 36.46 15.25
N ASP A 140 3.87 37.12 14.59
CA ASP A 140 5.29 36.78 14.62
C ASP A 140 5.86 36.68 16.03
N ALA A 141 5.33 37.49 16.97
CA ALA A 141 5.78 37.51 18.36
C ALA A 141 5.33 36.27 19.16
N GLU A 142 4.22 35.64 18.77
CA GLU A 142 3.72 34.40 19.39
C GLU A 142 4.37 33.19 18.76
N GLU A 143 4.72 33.24 17.47
CA GLU A 143 5.49 32.20 16.80
C GLU A 143 6.87 32.02 17.41
N LEU A 144 7.56 33.11 17.73
CA LEU A 144 8.87 33.07 18.41
C LEU A 144 8.80 32.39 19.78
N LYS A 145 7.70 32.56 20.54
CA LYS A 145 7.53 31.91 21.86
C LYS A 145 7.28 30.40 21.76
N VAL A 146 6.77 29.92 20.64
CA VAL A 146 6.52 28.49 20.43
C VAL A 146 7.80 27.77 20.01
N ASN A 147 8.73 28.49 19.38
CA ASN A 147 10.01 27.94 18.90
C ASN A 147 11.13 27.95 19.95
N GLU A 148 10.94 28.58 21.11
CA GLU A 148 11.84 28.52 22.29
C GLU A 148 11.50 27.32 23.20
#